data_14822207caa8d9ea20f9c292ecab8fa6
#
_entry.id   14822207caa8d9ea20f9c292ecab8fa6
#
_cell.length_a   1.000
_cell.length_b   1.000
_cell.length_c   1.000
_cell.angle_alpha   90.00
_cell.angle_beta   90.00
_cell.angle_gamma   90.00
#
_symmetry.space_group_name_H-M   'P 1'
#
loop_
_entity.id
_entity.type
_entity.pdbx_description
1 polymer ?
#
loop_
_entity_poly.entity_id
_entity_poly.type
_entity_poly.pdbx_seq_one_letter_code
_entity_poly.pdbx_strand_id
1 'polypeptide(L)'
;MHPELGHAPEYAPGHAPGHAPEPWPNVTLHVVTGKGGTGKTTVAAALAIALASDGHRVLLMEVEGRQGIAQLFDVPPLPYEERRVAVAPGNGEVWALAVDTEDALLDYLELFYRMRRAGSALSKMGAIDFATTIAPGLRDVLLTGKAVEVVKRKEKNAKNAYDYVVMDAPPTGRITRFLNVNSEVSGLAKVGPIKNHADSVMNVIASDQTAIHLVTLLEEMPVQETIDGIGDLRANKLPVGGIFVNLMRPPRLDESQRGAALEHNLNSDQISASLALVGIDTPRLVAVLEREAEDHSRRVELEQRELARLSDLNLPMVTLPLIASGIDLSALYELARVMRDAGVTS
;
A
#
# COMPACT_ATOMS: atom_id res chain seq x y z
N MET A 1 19.55 -17.71 39.78
CA MET A 1 18.41 -18.40 39.20
C MET A 1 17.58 -17.30 38.53
N HIS A 2 17.86 -17.03 37.26
CA HIS A 2 17.11 -16.01 36.51
C HIS A 2 15.76 -16.60 36.09
N PRO A 3 14.63 -15.91 36.30
CA PRO A 3 13.37 -16.35 35.72
C PRO A 3 13.44 -16.15 34.21
N GLU A 4 13.16 -17.21 33.47
CA GLU A 4 12.97 -17.16 32.04
C GLU A 4 11.83 -16.16 31.74
N LEU A 5 12.16 -15.10 30.98
CA LEU A 5 11.18 -14.22 30.39
C LEU A 5 10.35 -15.05 29.41
N GLY A 6 9.09 -15.27 29.79
CA GLY A 6 8.14 -15.98 28.98
C GLY A 6 8.10 -15.41 27.57
N HIS A 7 8.24 -16.27 26.58
CA HIS A 7 8.02 -15.95 25.18
C HIS A 7 6.65 -15.29 25.03
N ALA A 8 6.63 -14.12 24.38
CA ALA A 8 5.38 -13.52 23.92
C ALA A 8 4.61 -14.58 23.11
N PRO A 9 3.29 -14.66 23.26
CA PRO A 9 2.50 -15.62 22.51
C PRO A 9 2.74 -15.42 21.02
N GLU A 10 3.21 -16.47 20.38
CA GLU A 10 3.40 -16.54 18.94
C GLU A 10 2.04 -16.26 18.29
N TYR A 11 1.95 -15.12 17.62
CA TYR A 11 0.75 -14.73 16.88
C TYR A 11 0.63 -15.68 15.69
N ALA A 12 -0.13 -16.76 15.86
CA ALA A 12 -0.65 -17.49 14.72
C ALA A 12 -1.63 -16.52 14.01
N PRO A 13 -1.37 -16.09 12.76
CA PRO A 13 -2.33 -15.32 12.02
C PRO A 13 -3.59 -16.16 11.94
N GLY A 14 -4.63 -15.72 12.66
CA GLY A 14 -5.94 -16.35 12.57
C GLY A 14 -6.36 -16.21 11.12
N HIS A 15 -6.32 -17.31 10.39
CA HIS A 15 -6.94 -17.41 9.09
C HIS A 15 -8.41 -17.05 9.31
N ALA A 16 -8.82 -15.87 8.84
CA ALA A 16 -10.23 -15.66 8.54
C ALA A 16 -10.64 -16.85 7.64
N PRO A 17 -11.75 -17.54 7.91
CA PRO A 17 -12.20 -18.63 7.08
C PRO A 17 -12.67 -18.07 5.74
N GLY A 18 -11.77 -17.88 4.82
CA GLY A 18 -12.01 -17.34 3.51
C GLY A 18 -10.71 -17.45 2.74
N HIS A 19 -10.71 -18.27 1.75
CA HIS A 19 -9.73 -18.54 0.71
C HIS A 19 -8.41 -17.79 0.85
N ALA A 20 -7.30 -18.51 0.95
CA ALA A 20 -5.99 -17.92 0.72
C ALA A 20 -6.08 -17.04 -0.55
N PRO A 21 -5.54 -15.81 -0.53
CA PRO A 21 -5.58 -14.97 -1.70
C PRO A 21 -5.02 -15.77 -2.88
N GLU A 22 -5.80 -15.88 -3.96
CA GLU A 22 -5.27 -16.46 -5.18
C GLU A 22 -4.07 -15.61 -5.60
N PRO A 23 -2.94 -16.23 -5.95
CA PRO A 23 -1.82 -15.47 -6.49
C PRO A 23 -2.30 -14.69 -7.71
N TRP A 24 -1.71 -13.52 -7.96
CA TRP A 24 -2.00 -12.71 -9.14
C TRP A 24 -1.06 -13.09 -10.30
N PRO A 25 -1.28 -14.24 -11.00
CA PRO A 25 -0.25 -14.90 -11.82
C PRO A 25 0.14 -14.10 -13.07
N ASN A 26 -0.72 -13.20 -13.54
CA ASN A 26 -0.47 -12.40 -14.74
C ASN A 26 -0.18 -10.93 -14.41
N VAL A 27 -0.20 -10.56 -13.13
CA VAL A 27 -0.05 -9.17 -12.71
C VAL A 27 1.40 -8.77 -12.72
N THR A 28 1.71 -7.72 -13.47
CA THR A 28 3.04 -7.09 -13.53
C THR A 28 3.02 -5.68 -12.95
N LEU A 29 1.84 -5.04 -12.87
CA LEU A 29 1.63 -3.73 -12.29
C LEU A 29 0.71 -3.82 -11.06
N HIS A 30 1.28 -3.60 -9.89
CA HIS A 30 0.56 -3.50 -8.63
C HIS A 30 0.38 -2.03 -8.26
N VAL A 31 -0.84 -1.55 -8.21
CA VAL A 31 -1.17 -0.18 -7.79
C VAL A 31 -1.69 -0.21 -6.36
N VAL A 32 -1.03 0.48 -5.45
CA VAL A 32 -1.39 0.52 -4.03
C VAL A 32 -2.03 1.87 -3.71
N THR A 33 -3.29 1.86 -3.33
CA THR A 33 -4.07 3.03 -2.94
C THR A 33 -4.78 2.81 -1.59
N GLY A 34 -5.48 3.79 -1.07
CA GLY A 34 -6.21 3.73 0.20
C GLY A 34 -6.38 5.13 0.76
N LYS A 35 -7.14 5.28 1.84
CA LYS A 35 -7.32 6.57 2.52
C LYS A 35 -5.98 7.17 2.96
N GLY A 36 -5.93 8.50 3.06
CA GLY A 36 -4.78 9.18 3.67
C GLY A 36 -4.52 8.69 5.10
N GLY A 37 -3.28 8.32 5.41
CA GLY A 37 -2.89 7.84 6.75
C GLY A 37 -3.02 6.34 6.98
N THR A 38 -3.53 5.54 6.04
CA THR A 38 -3.66 4.08 6.20
C THR A 38 -2.33 3.31 6.05
N GLY A 39 -1.22 3.98 5.73
CA GLY A 39 0.08 3.34 5.55
C GLY A 39 0.33 2.80 4.14
N LYS A 40 -0.26 3.38 3.10
CA LYS A 40 -0.09 2.98 1.69
C LYS A 40 1.37 2.79 1.29
N THR A 41 2.21 3.79 1.54
CA THR A 41 3.65 3.76 1.19
C THR A 41 4.37 2.60 1.87
N THR A 42 4.06 2.33 3.15
CA THR A 42 4.63 1.20 3.91
C THR A 42 4.18 -0.14 3.29
N VAL A 43 2.89 -0.26 2.95
CA VAL A 43 2.35 -1.47 2.33
C VAL A 43 2.92 -1.66 0.92
N ALA A 44 3.06 -0.59 0.13
CA ALA A 44 3.69 -0.65 -1.19
C ALA A 44 5.17 -1.09 -1.10
N ALA A 45 5.91 -0.58 -0.12
CA ALA A 45 7.30 -0.96 0.12
C ALA A 45 7.43 -2.43 0.54
N ALA A 46 6.59 -2.88 1.49
CA ALA A 46 6.58 -4.27 1.92
C ALA A 46 6.14 -5.23 0.79
N LEU A 47 5.17 -4.84 -0.03
CA LEU A 47 4.73 -5.60 -1.20
C LEU A 47 5.87 -5.73 -2.23
N ALA A 48 6.62 -4.65 -2.47
CA ALA A 48 7.77 -4.71 -3.37
C ALA A 48 8.86 -5.69 -2.88
N ILE A 49 9.13 -5.72 -1.56
CA ILE A 49 10.06 -6.70 -0.97
C ILE A 49 9.49 -8.12 -1.08
N ALA A 50 8.19 -8.33 -0.81
CA ALA A 50 7.55 -9.63 -0.90
C ALA A 50 7.64 -10.20 -2.32
N LEU A 51 7.32 -9.41 -3.34
CA LEU A 51 7.40 -9.79 -4.74
C LEU A 51 8.84 -10.01 -5.23
N ALA A 52 9.81 -9.30 -4.64
CA ALA A 52 11.21 -9.51 -4.99
C ALA A 52 11.82 -10.79 -4.36
N SER A 53 11.18 -11.38 -3.34
CA SER A 53 11.79 -12.39 -2.49
C SER A 53 12.16 -13.71 -3.18
N ASP A 54 11.70 -13.96 -4.41
CA ASP A 54 12.05 -15.18 -5.17
C ASP A 54 13.10 -14.92 -6.27
N GLY A 55 13.90 -13.87 -6.10
CA GLY A 55 14.98 -13.52 -7.03
C GLY A 55 14.57 -12.52 -8.11
N HIS A 56 13.37 -11.96 -8.01
CA HIS A 56 12.84 -11.01 -9.00
C HIS A 56 13.38 -9.60 -8.81
N ARG A 57 13.30 -8.83 -9.89
CA ARG A 57 13.59 -7.39 -9.89
C ARG A 57 12.28 -6.62 -9.86
N VAL A 58 12.08 -5.82 -8.82
CA VAL A 58 10.86 -5.04 -8.60
C VAL A 58 11.20 -3.55 -8.61
N LEU A 59 10.40 -2.76 -9.34
CA LEU A 59 10.47 -1.31 -9.26
C LEU A 59 9.32 -0.77 -8.40
N LEU A 60 9.67 -0.08 -7.32
CA LEU A 60 8.73 0.67 -6.48
C LEU A 60 8.72 2.14 -6.92
N MET A 61 7.55 2.63 -7.31
CA MET A 61 7.37 3.98 -7.85
C MET A 61 6.57 4.87 -6.91
N GLU A 62 7.11 6.05 -6.59
CA GLU A 62 6.41 7.11 -5.86
C GLU A 62 5.94 8.18 -6.85
N VAL A 63 4.64 8.48 -6.85
CA VAL A 63 4.04 9.45 -7.79
C VAL A 63 3.53 10.74 -7.12
N GLU A 64 3.56 10.81 -5.79
CA GLU A 64 3.13 12.01 -5.05
C GLU A 64 4.28 12.94 -4.62
N GLY A 65 5.54 12.57 -4.84
CA GLY A 65 6.73 13.41 -4.60
C GLY A 65 7.02 13.70 -3.12
N ARG A 66 6.54 12.86 -2.21
CA ARG A 66 6.69 13.07 -0.75
C ARG A 66 7.98 12.53 -0.18
N GLN A 67 8.75 11.80 -0.98
CA GLN A 67 9.98 11.11 -0.57
C GLN A 67 9.75 10.07 0.57
N GLY A 68 8.55 9.54 0.68
CA GLY A 68 8.17 8.57 1.70
C GLY A 68 8.93 7.25 1.56
N ILE A 69 9.18 6.82 0.32
CA ILE A 69 9.98 5.63 0.02
C ILE A 69 11.42 5.82 0.49
N ALA A 70 12.04 6.98 0.23
CA ALA A 70 13.39 7.27 0.68
C ALA A 70 13.54 7.17 2.20
N GLN A 71 12.55 7.69 2.93
CA GLN A 71 12.52 7.62 4.40
C GLN A 71 12.38 6.19 4.91
N LEU A 72 11.51 5.37 4.30
CA LEU A 72 11.28 3.98 4.71
C LEU A 72 12.51 3.08 4.51
N PHE A 73 13.29 3.32 3.47
CA PHE A 73 14.51 2.56 3.18
C PHE A 73 15.78 3.19 3.74
N ASP A 74 15.67 4.29 4.49
CA ASP A 74 16.81 5.05 5.05
C ASP A 74 17.86 5.40 4.00
N VAL A 75 17.40 5.91 2.85
CA VAL A 75 18.26 6.35 1.75
C VAL A 75 18.10 7.84 1.49
N PRO A 76 19.09 8.50 0.87
CA PRO A 76 18.93 9.90 0.46
C PRO A 76 17.72 10.10 -0.45
N PRO A 77 17.17 11.33 -0.53
CA PRO A 77 16.05 11.64 -1.41
C PRO A 77 16.27 11.06 -2.82
N LEU A 78 15.22 10.40 -3.34
CA LEU A 78 15.26 9.74 -4.65
C LEU A 78 15.20 10.80 -5.75
N PRO A 79 16.17 10.83 -6.66
CA PRO A 79 16.06 11.62 -7.89
C PRO A 79 15.12 10.94 -8.89
N TYR A 80 14.87 11.59 -10.01
CA TYR A 80 14.21 10.97 -11.17
C TYR A 80 15.14 9.97 -11.88
N GLU A 81 15.60 8.97 -11.12
CA GLU A 81 16.50 7.92 -11.57
C GLU A 81 16.23 6.64 -10.77
N GLU A 82 16.22 5.51 -11.45
CA GLU A 82 16.00 4.20 -10.81
C GLU A 82 17.21 3.85 -9.94
N ARG A 83 16.99 3.66 -8.63
CA ARG A 83 18.02 3.31 -7.65
C ARG A 83 17.67 2.07 -6.88
N ARG A 84 18.63 1.17 -6.72
CA ARG A 84 18.45 0.01 -5.85
C ARG A 84 18.41 0.45 -4.39
N VAL A 85 17.31 0.12 -3.68
CA VAL A 85 17.08 0.52 -2.28
C VAL A 85 17.14 -0.66 -1.32
N ALA A 86 16.87 -1.89 -1.80
CA ALA A 86 16.96 -3.09 -0.96
C ALA A 86 17.29 -4.34 -1.77
N VAL A 87 17.77 -5.36 -1.06
CA VAL A 87 17.96 -6.73 -1.56
C VAL A 87 17.04 -7.65 -0.77
N ALA A 88 16.05 -8.22 -1.42
CA ALA A 88 15.08 -9.11 -0.82
C ALA A 88 15.68 -10.53 -0.56
N PRO A 89 15.06 -11.36 0.30
CA PRO A 89 15.39 -12.78 0.39
C PRO A 89 15.40 -13.43 -0.98
N GLY A 90 16.27 -14.44 -1.21
CA GLY A 90 16.42 -15.07 -2.52
C GLY A 90 17.21 -14.24 -3.54
N ASN A 91 17.92 -13.19 -3.10
CA ASN A 91 18.73 -12.28 -3.93
C ASN A 91 17.94 -11.44 -4.93
N GLY A 92 16.64 -11.28 -4.74
CA GLY A 92 15.85 -10.33 -5.54
C GLY A 92 16.20 -8.88 -5.20
N GLU A 93 15.88 -7.97 -6.09
CA GLU A 93 16.26 -6.56 -5.97
C GLU A 93 15.02 -5.67 -5.96
N VAL A 94 14.96 -4.76 -4.98
CA VAL A 94 14.00 -3.66 -4.98
C VAL A 94 14.69 -2.39 -5.42
N TRP A 95 14.21 -1.84 -6.51
CA TRP A 95 14.59 -0.54 -7.06
C TRP A 95 13.50 0.47 -6.76
N ALA A 96 13.86 1.72 -6.59
CA ALA A 96 12.91 2.80 -6.35
C ALA A 96 13.10 3.94 -7.34
N LEU A 97 11.98 4.60 -7.68
CA LEU A 97 11.91 5.76 -8.54
C LEU A 97 10.90 6.76 -7.97
N ALA A 98 11.34 7.97 -7.65
CA ALA A 98 10.42 9.08 -7.42
C ALA A 98 10.11 9.74 -8.78
N VAL A 99 8.85 9.66 -9.21
CA VAL A 99 8.47 10.24 -10.50
C VAL A 99 8.17 11.71 -10.33
N ASP A 100 9.02 12.55 -10.91
CA ASP A 100 8.77 13.97 -11.03
C ASP A 100 7.98 14.30 -12.29
N THR A 101 7.02 15.21 -12.17
CA THR A 101 6.12 15.57 -13.29
C THR A 101 6.85 16.32 -14.41
N GLU A 102 7.82 17.16 -14.04
CA GLU A 102 8.57 17.96 -15.00
C GLU A 102 9.50 17.05 -15.82
N ASP A 103 10.23 16.17 -15.14
CA ASP A 103 11.11 15.21 -15.79
C ASP A 103 10.31 14.21 -16.64
N ALA A 104 9.17 13.73 -16.16
CA ALA A 104 8.27 12.87 -16.92
C ALA A 104 7.72 13.56 -18.19
N LEU A 105 7.46 14.87 -18.13
CA LEU A 105 7.08 15.65 -19.32
C LEU A 105 8.25 15.75 -20.31
N LEU A 106 9.48 15.96 -19.83
CA LEU A 106 10.66 16.03 -20.69
C LEU A 106 10.89 14.68 -21.40
N ASP A 107 10.81 13.57 -20.67
CA ASP A 107 10.87 12.21 -21.25
C ASP A 107 9.80 12.01 -22.33
N TYR A 108 8.58 12.45 -22.03
CA TYR A 108 7.46 12.37 -22.98
C TYR A 108 7.72 13.16 -24.28
N LEU A 109 8.20 14.38 -24.15
CA LEU A 109 8.53 15.24 -25.31
C LEU A 109 9.69 14.67 -26.13
N GLU A 110 10.69 14.06 -25.49
CA GLU A 110 11.77 13.38 -26.17
C GLU A 110 11.27 12.17 -26.95
N LEU A 111 10.43 11.34 -26.31
CA LEU A 111 9.92 10.09 -26.89
C LEU A 111 9.03 10.31 -28.13
N PHE A 112 8.11 11.27 -28.07
CA PHE A 112 7.08 11.46 -29.08
C PHE A 112 7.38 12.54 -30.11
N TYR A 113 8.17 13.55 -29.73
CA TYR A 113 8.46 14.69 -30.60
C TYR A 113 9.93 14.80 -31.00
N ARG A 114 10.81 13.92 -30.52
CA ARG A 114 12.27 13.94 -30.74
C ARG A 114 12.91 15.31 -30.43
N MET A 115 12.33 16.03 -29.47
CA MET A 115 12.67 17.42 -29.15
C MET A 115 13.73 17.51 -28.04
N ARG A 116 14.80 16.72 -28.11
CA ARG A 116 15.87 16.66 -27.10
C ARG A 116 16.51 18.01 -26.75
N ARG A 117 16.50 18.98 -27.69
CA ARG A 117 17.07 20.32 -27.49
C ARG A 117 16.04 21.37 -27.07
N ALA A 118 14.75 21.11 -27.19
CA ALA A 118 13.71 22.06 -26.82
C ALA A 118 13.38 22.02 -25.31
N GLY A 119 13.64 20.91 -24.63
CA GLY A 119 13.36 20.75 -23.20
C GLY A 119 14.03 21.83 -22.35
N SER A 120 15.32 22.13 -22.58
CA SER A 120 16.03 23.17 -21.83
C SER A 120 15.56 24.60 -22.15
N ALA A 121 14.97 24.83 -23.32
CA ALA A 121 14.37 26.11 -23.70
C ALA A 121 12.94 26.24 -23.14
N LEU A 122 12.17 25.14 -23.12
CA LEU A 122 10.83 25.10 -22.52
C LEU A 122 10.89 25.27 -21.00
N SER A 123 11.82 24.61 -20.29
CA SER A 123 11.98 24.77 -18.84
C SER A 123 12.28 26.23 -18.45
N LYS A 124 13.12 26.90 -19.24
CA LYS A 124 13.44 28.33 -19.04
C LYS A 124 12.27 29.29 -19.30
N MET A 125 11.25 28.85 -20.03
CA MET A 125 10.12 29.71 -20.42
C MET A 125 8.87 29.51 -19.53
N GLY A 126 8.93 28.69 -18.50
CA GLY A 126 7.75 28.35 -17.67
C GLY A 126 6.65 27.60 -18.45
N ALA A 127 6.97 27.07 -19.65
CA ALA A 127 6.02 26.34 -20.47
C ALA A 127 5.58 25.03 -19.84
N ILE A 128 6.43 24.45 -18.98
CA ILE A 128 6.16 23.25 -18.21
C ILE A 128 5.14 23.55 -17.13
N ASP A 129 5.34 24.60 -16.35
CA ASP A 129 4.36 25.07 -15.36
C ASP A 129 3.02 25.42 -16.01
N PHE A 130 3.05 26.02 -17.19
CA PHE A 130 1.86 26.31 -17.97
C PHE A 130 1.14 25.03 -18.42
N ALA A 131 1.85 24.06 -18.97
CA ALA A 131 1.26 22.80 -19.44
C ALA A 131 0.67 21.97 -18.30
N THR A 132 1.36 21.90 -17.15
CA THR A 132 0.91 21.11 -15.99
C THR A 132 -0.16 21.83 -15.16
N THR A 133 -0.18 23.16 -15.14
CA THR A 133 -1.18 23.95 -14.40
C THR A 133 -2.49 24.08 -15.18
N ILE A 134 -2.43 24.23 -16.50
CA ILE A 134 -3.63 24.43 -17.36
C ILE A 134 -4.25 23.11 -17.80
N ALA A 135 -3.46 22.03 -17.84
CA ALA A 135 -3.94 20.69 -18.20
C ALA A 135 -3.71 19.70 -17.03
N PRO A 136 -4.48 19.80 -15.94
CA PRO A 136 -4.26 18.99 -14.75
C PRO A 136 -4.29 17.48 -15.02
N GLY A 137 -5.06 17.00 -16.00
CA GLY A 137 -5.06 15.60 -16.42
C GLY A 137 -3.76 15.15 -17.10
N LEU A 138 -2.99 16.05 -17.68
CA LEU A 138 -1.72 15.72 -18.32
C LEU A 138 -0.70 15.17 -17.31
N ARG A 139 -0.67 15.72 -16.10
CA ARG A 139 0.17 15.21 -15.02
C ARG A 139 -0.11 13.72 -14.76
N ASP A 140 -1.37 13.35 -14.57
CA ASP A 140 -1.76 11.98 -14.25
C ASP A 140 -1.42 11.02 -15.42
N VAL A 141 -1.58 11.49 -16.66
CA VAL A 141 -1.15 10.76 -17.88
C VAL A 141 0.36 10.49 -17.90
N LEU A 142 1.16 11.48 -17.53
CA LEU A 142 2.63 11.34 -17.52
C LEU A 142 3.09 10.37 -16.45
N LEU A 143 2.54 10.47 -15.23
CA LEU A 143 2.89 9.61 -14.10
C LEU A 143 2.50 8.15 -14.35
N THR A 144 1.26 7.91 -14.80
CA THR A 144 0.79 6.57 -15.16
C THR A 144 1.48 6.03 -16.41
N GLY A 145 1.76 6.90 -17.38
CA GLY A 145 2.51 6.56 -18.59
C GLY A 145 3.92 6.07 -18.29
N LYS A 146 4.59 6.63 -17.28
CA LYS A 146 5.92 6.16 -16.85
C LYS A 146 5.86 4.74 -16.29
N ALA A 147 4.87 4.41 -15.46
CA ALA A 147 4.69 3.05 -14.95
C ALA A 147 4.45 2.04 -16.09
N VAL A 148 3.58 2.38 -17.03
CA VAL A 148 3.30 1.52 -18.19
C VAL A 148 4.51 1.39 -19.12
N GLU A 149 5.31 2.44 -19.28
CA GLU A 149 6.59 2.38 -20.02
C GLU A 149 7.50 1.33 -19.40
N VAL A 150 7.65 1.33 -18.07
CA VAL A 150 8.49 0.35 -17.34
C VAL A 150 7.95 -1.07 -17.49
N VAL A 151 6.64 -1.29 -17.32
CA VAL A 151 6.00 -2.62 -17.52
C VAL A 151 6.32 -3.15 -18.92
N LYS A 152 6.20 -2.32 -19.94
CA LYS A 152 6.47 -2.71 -21.35
C LYS A 152 7.92 -3.00 -21.66
N ARG A 153 8.87 -2.67 -20.77
CA ARG A 153 10.28 -3.04 -20.94
C ARG A 153 10.49 -4.56 -20.88
N LYS A 154 9.72 -5.26 -20.03
CA LYS A 154 9.75 -6.72 -19.92
C LYS A 154 9.33 -7.37 -21.25
N GLU A 155 8.24 -6.90 -21.86
CA GLU A 155 7.79 -7.39 -23.17
C GLU A 155 8.81 -7.19 -24.29
N LYS A 156 9.63 -6.12 -24.19
CA LYS A 156 10.67 -5.78 -25.15
C LYS A 156 12.04 -6.40 -24.85
N ASN A 157 12.15 -7.23 -23.81
CA ASN A 157 13.42 -7.82 -23.34
C ASN A 157 14.53 -6.77 -23.10
N ALA A 158 14.16 -5.59 -22.58
CA ALA A 158 15.12 -4.54 -22.29
C ALA A 158 16.05 -4.94 -21.13
N LYS A 159 17.32 -4.50 -21.18
CA LYS A 159 18.30 -4.83 -20.14
C LYS A 159 17.91 -4.34 -18.72
N ASN A 160 17.12 -3.28 -18.64
CA ASN A 160 16.61 -2.69 -17.41
C ASN A 160 15.12 -3.03 -17.18
N ALA A 161 14.69 -4.21 -17.61
CA ALA A 161 13.35 -4.71 -17.35
C ALA A 161 13.19 -5.10 -15.88
N TYR A 162 11.97 -4.96 -15.38
CA TYR A 162 11.53 -5.42 -14.06
C TYR A 162 10.49 -6.51 -14.21
N ASP A 163 10.49 -7.44 -13.27
CA ASP A 163 9.48 -8.49 -13.23
C ASP A 163 8.14 -7.95 -12.76
N TYR A 164 8.17 -7.03 -11.79
CA TYR A 164 7.01 -6.36 -11.23
C TYR A 164 7.27 -4.87 -11.05
N VAL A 165 6.20 -4.10 -11.13
CA VAL A 165 6.16 -2.67 -10.81
C VAL A 165 5.12 -2.46 -9.71
N VAL A 166 5.51 -1.84 -8.60
CA VAL A 166 4.61 -1.45 -7.51
C VAL A 166 4.52 0.08 -7.51
N MET A 167 3.31 0.60 -7.66
CA MET A 167 3.05 2.05 -7.66
C MET A 167 2.40 2.45 -6.34
N ASP A 168 3.08 3.30 -5.55
CA ASP A 168 2.47 4.02 -4.43
C ASP A 168 1.62 5.16 -4.99
N ALA A 169 0.32 4.91 -5.08
CA ALA A 169 -0.63 5.74 -5.81
C ALA A 169 -1.35 6.76 -4.92
N PRO A 170 -2.01 7.77 -5.51
CA PRO A 170 -2.82 8.73 -4.77
C PRO A 170 -3.93 8.07 -3.95
N PRO A 171 -4.50 8.81 -2.95
CA PRO A 171 -5.60 8.30 -2.12
C PRO A 171 -6.84 7.90 -2.94
N THR A 172 -7.65 6.99 -2.36
CA THR A 172 -8.88 6.42 -2.95
C THR A 172 -9.80 7.45 -3.59
N GLY A 173 -10.02 8.60 -2.97
CA GLY A 173 -10.85 9.67 -3.53
C GLY A 173 -10.33 10.29 -4.83
N ARG A 174 -9.11 9.95 -5.28
CA ARG A 174 -8.50 10.42 -6.53
C ARG A 174 -8.09 9.31 -7.48
N ILE A 175 -8.06 8.06 -7.00
CA ILE A 175 -7.46 6.95 -7.73
C ILE A 175 -8.12 6.68 -9.07
N THR A 176 -9.45 6.66 -9.11
CA THR A 176 -10.21 6.41 -10.33
C THR A 176 -9.93 7.45 -11.40
N ARG A 177 -9.89 8.74 -11.01
CA ARG A 177 -9.54 9.83 -11.92
C ARG A 177 -8.09 9.71 -12.37
N PHE A 178 -7.17 9.47 -11.44
CA PHE A 178 -5.73 9.31 -11.72
C PHE A 178 -5.44 8.18 -12.72
N LEU A 179 -6.15 7.06 -12.61
CA LEU A 179 -5.97 5.91 -13.50
C LEU A 179 -6.79 6.01 -14.79
N ASN A 180 -7.88 6.77 -14.83
CA ASN A 180 -8.70 6.91 -16.03
C ASN A 180 -8.15 8.00 -16.98
N VAL A 181 -6.97 7.69 -17.51
CA VAL A 181 -6.18 8.58 -18.38
C VAL A 181 -6.95 9.04 -19.62
N ASN A 182 -7.79 8.18 -20.19
CA ASN A 182 -8.58 8.52 -21.38
C ASN A 182 -9.60 9.63 -21.14
N SER A 183 -10.23 9.67 -19.95
CA SER A 183 -11.19 10.74 -19.63
C SER A 183 -10.51 12.09 -19.51
N GLU A 184 -9.30 12.12 -18.96
CA GLU A 184 -8.51 13.33 -18.76
C GLU A 184 -7.95 13.87 -20.10
N VAL A 185 -7.57 12.97 -21.02
CA VAL A 185 -7.03 13.37 -22.35
C VAL A 185 -8.13 13.74 -23.33
N SER A 186 -9.33 13.23 -23.19
CA SER A 186 -10.44 13.47 -24.16
C SER A 186 -10.75 14.95 -24.38
N GLY A 187 -10.47 15.80 -23.37
CA GLY A 187 -10.57 17.25 -23.46
C GLY A 187 -9.38 17.93 -24.15
N LEU A 188 -8.22 17.28 -24.21
CA LEU A 188 -6.96 17.85 -24.71
C LEU A 188 -6.66 17.49 -26.16
N ALA A 189 -6.93 16.24 -26.54
CA ALA A 189 -6.67 15.73 -27.89
C ALA A 189 -7.63 14.62 -28.29
N LYS A 190 -8.39 14.84 -29.34
CA LYS A 190 -9.29 13.80 -29.91
C LYS A 190 -8.55 12.84 -30.86
N VAL A 191 -7.37 13.21 -31.33
CA VAL A 191 -6.52 12.44 -32.26
C VAL A 191 -5.05 12.80 -32.05
N GLY A 192 -4.13 11.91 -32.47
CA GLY A 192 -2.68 12.18 -32.47
C GLY A 192 -1.91 11.43 -31.39
N PRO A 193 -0.60 11.73 -31.20
CA PRO A 193 0.30 10.95 -30.34
C PRO A 193 -0.17 10.88 -28.88
N ILE A 194 -0.73 11.98 -28.34
CA ILE A 194 -1.22 12.03 -26.95
C ILE A 194 -2.35 11.03 -26.74
N LYS A 195 -3.32 10.99 -27.67
CA LYS A 195 -4.42 10.02 -27.58
C LYS A 195 -3.92 8.59 -27.68
N ASN A 196 -3.07 8.30 -28.66
CA ASN A 196 -2.50 6.94 -28.83
C ASN A 196 -1.72 6.49 -27.60
N HIS A 197 -1.03 7.43 -26.94
CA HIS A 197 -0.33 7.14 -25.69
C HIS A 197 -1.32 6.82 -24.56
N ALA A 198 -2.33 7.65 -24.37
CA ALA A 198 -3.38 7.45 -23.39
C ALA A 198 -4.10 6.10 -23.58
N ASP A 199 -4.47 5.77 -24.81
CA ASP A 199 -5.07 4.46 -25.16
C ASP A 199 -4.12 3.30 -24.82
N SER A 200 -2.82 3.47 -25.10
CA SER A 200 -1.78 2.48 -24.77
C SER A 200 -1.58 2.30 -23.27
N VAL A 201 -1.70 3.36 -22.49
CA VAL A 201 -1.66 3.33 -21.02
C VAL A 201 -2.89 2.61 -20.47
N MET A 202 -4.08 2.97 -20.95
CA MET A 202 -5.34 2.34 -20.52
C MET A 202 -5.40 0.85 -20.86
N ASN A 203 -4.82 0.43 -21.98
CA ASN A 203 -4.75 -0.99 -22.35
C ASN A 203 -3.99 -1.85 -21.32
N VAL A 204 -3.02 -1.29 -20.60
CA VAL A 204 -2.32 -1.98 -19.51
C VAL A 204 -3.08 -1.80 -18.20
N ILE A 205 -3.48 -0.57 -17.84
CA ILE A 205 -4.13 -0.29 -16.56
C ILE A 205 -5.46 -1.03 -16.41
N ALA A 206 -6.22 -1.20 -17.49
CA ALA A 206 -7.52 -1.90 -17.46
C ALA A 206 -7.43 -3.40 -17.82
N SER A 207 -6.22 -3.97 -17.90
CA SER A 207 -6.00 -5.37 -18.23
C SER A 207 -5.77 -6.24 -17.00
N ASP A 208 -5.65 -7.54 -17.21
CA ASP A 208 -5.27 -8.55 -16.22
C ASP A 208 -3.79 -8.46 -15.78
N GLN A 209 -2.98 -7.65 -16.46
CA GLN A 209 -1.61 -7.33 -16.04
C GLN A 209 -1.56 -6.35 -14.86
N THR A 210 -2.67 -5.73 -14.49
CA THR A 210 -2.75 -4.74 -13.42
C THR A 210 -3.65 -5.25 -12.28
N ALA A 211 -3.23 -5.01 -11.04
CA ALA A 211 -4.05 -5.18 -9.85
C ALA A 211 -4.01 -3.91 -8.99
N ILE A 212 -5.19 -3.39 -8.65
CA ILE A 212 -5.32 -2.22 -7.78
C ILE A 212 -5.68 -2.70 -6.38
N HIS A 213 -4.77 -2.48 -5.44
CA HIS A 213 -4.89 -2.89 -4.05
C HIS A 213 -5.31 -1.71 -3.18
N LEU A 214 -6.24 -1.96 -2.27
CA LEU A 214 -6.73 -0.94 -1.34
C LEU A 214 -6.18 -1.21 0.06
N VAL A 215 -5.55 -0.21 0.65
CA VAL A 215 -5.06 -0.25 2.03
C VAL A 215 -6.06 0.43 2.95
N THR A 216 -6.47 -0.29 3.99
CA THR A 216 -7.44 0.19 4.97
C THR A 216 -7.02 -0.09 6.40
N LEU A 217 -7.72 0.54 7.35
CA LEU A 217 -7.69 0.25 8.78
C LEU A 217 -9.07 -0.25 9.18
N LEU A 218 -9.18 -1.05 10.23
CA LEU A 218 -10.48 -1.50 10.74
C LEU A 218 -11.15 -0.41 11.59
N GLU A 219 -11.43 0.70 10.93
CA GLU A 219 -12.18 1.85 11.44
C GLU A 219 -13.31 2.16 10.46
N GLU A 220 -14.41 2.69 10.96
CA GLU A 220 -15.64 2.89 10.16
C GLU A 220 -15.40 3.68 8.88
N MET A 221 -14.71 4.83 8.97
CA MET A 221 -14.47 5.69 7.81
C MET A 221 -13.50 5.10 6.78
N PRO A 222 -12.31 4.56 7.15
CA PRO A 222 -11.43 3.90 6.19
C PRO A 222 -12.07 2.71 5.49
N VAL A 223 -12.84 1.90 6.21
CA VAL A 223 -13.55 0.75 5.62
C VAL A 223 -14.63 1.22 4.65
N GLN A 224 -15.42 2.24 5.01
CA GLN A 224 -16.43 2.78 4.10
C GLN A 224 -15.79 3.35 2.83
N GLU A 225 -14.72 4.15 2.96
CA GLU A 225 -13.99 4.67 1.78
C GLU A 225 -13.37 3.55 0.90
N THR A 226 -12.99 2.44 1.52
CA THR A 226 -12.50 1.26 0.78
C THR A 226 -13.62 0.60 -0.01
N ILE A 227 -14.80 0.41 0.60
CA ILE A 227 -15.98 -0.15 -0.07
C ILE A 227 -16.41 0.72 -1.24
N ASP A 228 -16.51 2.03 -1.01
CA ASP A 228 -16.89 3.01 -2.03
C ASP A 228 -15.87 3.04 -3.18
N GLY A 229 -14.56 3.06 -2.83
CA GLY A 229 -13.47 3.03 -3.80
C GLY A 229 -13.46 1.77 -4.67
N ILE A 230 -13.77 0.60 -4.10
CA ILE A 230 -13.93 -0.65 -4.86
C ILE A 230 -15.12 -0.53 -5.82
N GLY A 231 -16.24 0.05 -5.34
CA GLY A 231 -17.40 0.33 -6.19
C GLY A 231 -17.04 1.21 -7.39
N ASP A 232 -16.33 2.29 -7.14
CA ASP A 232 -15.89 3.24 -8.17
C ASP A 232 -14.92 2.60 -9.17
N LEU A 233 -13.95 1.81 -8.71
CA LEU A 233 -13.03 1.08 -9.59
C LEU A 233 -13.78 0.10 -10.50
N ARG A 234 -14.69 -0.70 -9.95
CA ARG A 234 -15.53 -1.64 -10.70
C ARG A 234 -16.42 -0.93 -11.73
N ALA A 235 -17.05 0.20 -11.36
CA ALA A 235 -17.88 1.02 -12.24
C ALA A 235 -17.06 1.56 -13.44
N ASN A 236 -15.78 1.84 -13.25
CA ASN A 236 -14.85 2.29 -14.28
C ASN A 236 -14.09 1.14 -14.96
N LYS A 237 -14.44 -0.11 -14.71
CA LYS A 237 -13.82 -1.32 -15.28
C LYS A 237 -12.31 -1.41 -15.01
N LEU A 238 -11.89 -0.93 -13.85
CA LEU A 238 -10.52 -1.01 -13.37
C LEU A 238 -10.35 -2.28 -12.51
N PRO A 239 -9.24 -3.03 -12.66
CA PRO A 239 -9.06 -4.33 -12.02
C PRO A 239 -8.74 -4.18 -10.52
N VAL A 240 -9.66 -4.60 -9.67
CA VAL A 240 -9.45 -4.65 -8.22
C VAL A 240 -8.65 -5.90 -7.88
N GLY A 241 -7.48 -5.72 -7.25
CA GLY A 241 -6.59 -6.83 -6.88
C GLY A 241 -6.93 -7.43 -5.52
N GLY A 242 -6.92 -6.63 -4.46
CA GLY A 242 -7.19 -7.09 -3.10
C GLY A 242 -7.18 -5.98 -2.06
N ILE A 243 -7.38 -6.37 -0.82
CA ILE A 243 -7.45 -5.47 0.33
C ILE A 243 -6.29 -5.78 1.29
N PHE A 244 -5.51 -4.78 1.67
CA PHE A 244 -4.55 -4.86 2.75
C PHE A 244 -5.13 -4.17 3.99
N VAL A 245 -5.47 -4.97 5.00
CA VAL A 245 -5.90 -4.48 6.30
C VAL A 245 -4.65 -4.23 7.15
N ASN A 246 -4.30 -2.98 7.35
CA ASN A 246 -3.06 -2.59 8.01
C ASN A 246 -3.28 -2.30 9.50
N LEU A 247 -2.19 -2.31 10.27
CA LEU A 247 -2.14 -1.99 11.70
C LEU A 247 -3.05 -2.86 12.59
N MET A 248 -3.22 -4.13 12.22
CA MET A 248 -3.95 -5.09 13.03
C MET A 248 -3.28 -5.29 14.39
N ARG A 249 -4.06 -5.18 15.45
CA ARG A 249 -3.59 -5.41 16.81
C ARG A 249 -3.98 -6.81 17.27
N PRO A 250 -3.05 -7.57 17.90
CA PRO A 250 -3.43 -8.83 18.51
C PRO A 250 -4.40 -8.56 19.68
N PRO A 251 -5.47 -9.35 19.83
CA PRO A 251 -6.33 -9.26 21.00
C PRO A 251 -5.50 -9.65 22.25
N ARG A 252 -5.45 -8.78 23.24
CA ARG A 252 -4.72 -9.00 24.50
C ARG A 252 -5.53 -9.80 25.52
N LEU A 253 -6.83 -9.84 25.32
CA LEU A 253 -7.79 -10.54 26.16
C LEU A 253 -8.45 -11.64 25.33
N ASP A 254 -8.71 -12.78 25.94
CA ASP A 254 -9.52 -13.84 25.34
C ASP A 254 -11.01 -13.43 25.24
N GLU A 255 -11.82 -14.23 24.57
CA GLU A 255 -13.22 -13.92 24.34
C GLU A 255 -14.02 -13.78 25.65
N SER A 256 -13.79 -14.65 26.63
CA SER A 256 -14.43 -14.61 27.93
C SER A 256 -14.07 -13.36 28.72
N GLN A 257 -12.78 -13.00 28.71
CA GLN A 257 -12.28 -11.80 29.37
C GLN A 257 -12.84 -10.52 28.72
N ARG A 258 -12.94 -10.49 27.39
CA ARG A 258 -13.57 -9.37 26.67
C ARG A 258 -15.04 -9.25 27.01
N GLY A 259 -15.79 -10.37 27.05
CA GLY A 259 -17.18 -10.37 27.46
C GLY A 259 -17.36 -9.82 28.88
N ALA A 260 -16.56 -10.31 29.82
CA ALA A 260 -16.59 -9.83 31.21
C ALA A 260 -16.25 -8.33 31.33
N ALA A 261 -15.29 -7.84 30.51
CA ALA A 261 -14.94 -6.42 30.48
C ALA A 261 -16.11 -5.53 30.00
N LEU A 262 -16.80 -5.95 28.93
CA LEU A 262 -17.95 -5.24 28.37
C LEU A 262 -19.17 -5.24 29.30
N GLU A 263 -19.36 -6.29 30.08
CA GLU A 263 -20.41 -6.44 31.07
C GLU A 263 -20.06 -5.78 32.42
N HIS A 264 -18.89 -5.13 32.55
CA HIS A 264 -18.35 -4.58 33.81
C HIS A 264 -18.29 -5.64 34.95
N ASN A 265 -17.96 -6.87 34.56
CA ASN A 265 -17.96 -8.05 35.46
C ASN A 265 -16.55 -8.67 35.58
N LEU A 266 -15.49 -7.86 35.43
CA LEU A 266 -14.13 -8.30 35.68
C LEU A 266 -13.92 -8.52 37.19
N ASN A 267 -13.13 -9.55 37.54
CA ASN A 267 -12.84 -9.86 38.93
C ASN A 267 -11.71 -8.96 39.47
N SER A 268 -12.09 -7.82 40.09
CA SER A 268 -11.17 -6.82 40.68
C SER A 268 -10.24 -7.41 41.73
N ASP A 269 -10.72 -8.39 42.52
CA ASP A 269 -9.88 -9.04 43.57
C ASP A 269 -8.78 -9.90 42.92
N GLN A 270 -9.09 -10.59 41.84
CA GLN A 270 -8.12 -11.38 41.09
C GLN A 270 -7.08 -10.49 40.38
N ILE A 271 -7.49 -9.37 39.81
CA ILE A 271 -6.59 -8.38 39.21
C ILE A 271 -5.67 -7.82 40.28
N SER A 272 -6.23 -7.43 41.43
CA SER A 272 -5.48 -6.92 42.59
C SER A 272 -4.47 -7.93 43.10
N ALA A 273 -4.88 -9.19 43.27
CA ALA A 273 -3.99 -10.30 43.71
C ALA A 273 -2.85 -10.53 42.71
N SER A 274 -3.14 -10.49 41.40
CA SER A 274 -2.11 -10.63 40.35
C SER A 274 -1.10 -9.49 40.34
N LEU A 275 -1.55 -8.26 40.55
CA LEU A 275 -0.66 -7.09 40.68
C LEU A 275 0.23 -7.18 41.91
N ALA A 276 -0.31 -7.65 43.04
CA ALA A 276 0.46 -7.84 44.27
C ALA A 276 1.60 -8.87 44.12
N LEU A 277 1.41 -9.94 43.31
CA LEU A 277 2.45 -10.92 43.01
C LEU A 277 3.69 -10.33 42.33
N VAL A 278 3.50 -9.25 41.55
CA VAL A 278 4.60 -8.55 40.86
C VAL A 278 5.04 -7.28 41.61
N GLY A 279 4.60 -7.13 42.87
CA GLY A 279 5.03 -6.03 43.75
C GLY A 279 4.33 -4.69 43.47
N ILE A 280 3.20 -4.71 42.77
CA ILE A 280 2.39 -3.52 42.48
C ILE A 280 1.17 -3.52 43.41
N ASP A 281 1.22 -2.72 44.47
CA ASP A 281 0.09 -2.55 45.39
C ASP A 281 -0.50 -1.13 45.20
N THR A 282 -1.37 -1.00 44.24
CA THR A 282 -2.03 0.26 43.90
C THR A 282 -3.50 0.05 43.56
N PRO A 283 -4.45 0.18 44.48
CA PRO A 283 -5.88 -0.01 44.20
C PRO A 283 -6.42 0.84 43.03
N ARG A 284 -5.82 2.03 42.82
CA ARG A 284 -6.19 2.89 41.67
C ARG A 284 -5.86 2.26 40.32
N LEU A 285 -4.87 1.37 40.25
CA LEU A 285 -4.47 0.74 38.98
C LEU A 285 -5.51 -0.30 38.53
N VAL A 286 -6.20 -0.96 39.45
CA VAL A 286 -7.26 -1.92 39.12
C VAL A 286 -8.35 -1.24 38.27
N ALA A 287 -8.86 -0.12 38.73
CA ALA A 287 -9.91 0.64 38.01
C ALA A 287 -9.41 1.17 36.65
N VAL A 288 -8.11 1.47 36.51
CA VAL A 288 -7.52 1.86 35.20
C VAL A 288 -7.46 0.67 34.28
N LEU A 289 -7.00 -0.52 34.77
CA LEU A 289 -6.93 -1.73 33.96
C LEU A 289 -8.32 -2.24 33.53
N GLU A 290 -9.32 -2.13 34.37
CA GLU A 290 -10.71 -2.47 34.03
C GLU A 290 -11.23 -1.60 32.87
N ARG A 291 -10.96 -0.29 32.92
CA ARG A 291 -11.32 0.66 31.84
C ARG A 291 -10.56 0.36 30.55
N GLU A 292 -9.25 0.13 30.64
CA GLU A 292 -8.42 -0.25 29.50
C GLU A 292 -8.90 -1.56 28.87
N ALA A 293 -9.32 -2.54 29.69
CA ALA A 293 -9.89 -3.80 29.23
C ALA A 293 -11.22 -3.58 28.49
N GLU A 294 -12.09 -2.71 29.01
CA GLU A 294 -13.34 -2.34 28.34
C GLU A 294 -13.08 -1.63 27.00
N ASP A 295 -12.22 -0.60 27.00
CA ASP A 295 -11.88 0.14 25.77
C ASP A 295 -11.24 -0.76 24.72
N HIS A 296 -10.36 -1.68 25.14
CA HIS A 296 -9.79 -2.69 24.26
C HIS A 296 -10.86 -3.63 23.69
N SER A 297 -11.78 -4.10 24.52
CA SER A 297 -12.85 -5.01 24.10
C SER A 297 -13.79 -4.37 23.09
N ARG A 298 -14.21 -3.13 23.33
CA ARG A 298 -15.01 -2.34 22.39
C ARG A 298 -14.31 -2.12 21.05
N ARG A 299 -12.99 -1.89 21.08
CA ARG A 299 -12.18 -1.77 19.86
C ARG A 299 -12.15 -3.08 19.08
N VAL A 300 -11.92 -4.21 19.75
CA VAL A 300 -11.91 -5.53 19.08
C VAL A 300 -13.27 -5.83 18.45
N GLU A 301 -14.39 -5.51 19.11
CA GLU A 301 -15.73 -5.65 18.51
C GLU A 301 -15.89 -4.80 17.24
N LEU A 302 -15.43 -3.54 17.29
CA LEU A 302 -15.44 -2.68 16.12
C LEU A 302 -14.61 -3.28 14.98
N GLU A 303 -13.37 -3.70 15.28
CA GLU A 303 -12.46 -4.30 14.29
C GLU A 303 -13.05 -5.56 13.67
N GLN A 304 -13.68 -6.43 14.46
CA GLN A 304 -14.37 -7.63 13.97
C GLN A 304 -15.56 -7.30 13.06
N ARG A 305 -16.38 -6.32 13.43
CA ARG A 305 -17.50 -5.86 12.61
C ARG A 305 -17.03 -5.29 11.28
N GLU A 306 -16.02 -4.44 11.29
CA GLU A 306 -15.49 -3.83 10.07
C GLU A 306 -14.78 -4.86 9.18
N LEU A 307 -14.11 -5.84 9.77
CA LEU A 307 -13.51 -6.96 9.04
C LEU A 307 -14.58 -7.81 8.33
N ALA A 308 -15.70 -8.07 8.99
CA ALA A 308 -16.82 -8.79 8.38
C ALA A 308 -17.37 -8.04 7.15
N ARG A 309 -17.54 -6.72 7.23
CA ARG A 309 -17.97 -5.89 6.09
C ARG A 309 -17.03 -6.00 4.89
N LEU A 310 -15.72 -6.06 5.14
CA LEU A 310 -14.72 -6.24 4.07
C LEU A 310 -14.77 -7.65 3.50
N SER A 311 -15.00 -8.66 4.33
CA SER A 311 -15.08 -10.07 3.90
C SER A 311 -16.25 -10.31 2.94
N ASP A 312 -17.35 -9.57 3.08
CA ASP A 312 -18.52 -9.65 2.18
C ASP A 312 -18.22 -9.21 0.74
N LEU A 313 -17.10 -8.53 0.50
CA LEU A 313 -16.68 -8.10 -0.84
C LEU A 313 -16.11 -9.24 -1.69
N ASN A 314 -15.78 -10.38 -1.08
CA ASN A 314 -15.19 -11.56 -1.72
C ASN A 314 -13.94 -11.23 -2.55
N LEU A 315 -13.03 -10.44 -1.99
CA LEU A 315 -11.73 -10.10 -2.56
C LEU A 315 -10.61 -10.75 -1.74
N PRO A 316 -9.46 -11.03 -2.36
CA PRO A 316 -8.27 -11.39 -1.62
C PRO A 316 -7.96 -10.36 -0.54
N MET A 317 -7.71 -10.81 0.68
CA MET A 317 -7.47 -9.92 1.82
C MET A 317 -6.26 -10.39 2.62
N VAL A 318 -5.35 -9.45 2.88
CA VAL A 318 -4.13 -9.67 3.67
C VAL A 318 -4.17 -8.77 4.90
N THR A 319 -4.02 -9.35 6.08
CA THR A 319 -3.94 -8.61 7.34
C THR A 319 -2.47 -8.40 7.75
N LEU A 320 -2.11 -7.16 8.06
CA LEU A 320 -0.76 -6.77 8.44
C LEU A 320 -0.73 -6.29 9.89
N PRO A 321 0.19 -6.79 10.71
CA PRO A 321 0.26 -6.45 12.12
C PRO A 321 0.70 -5.00 12.36
N LEU A 322 0.27 -4.44 13.48
CA LEU A 322 0.86 -3.22 14.03
C LEU A 322 2.26 -3.52 14.56
N ILE A 323 3.27 -2.92 13.97
CA ILE A 323 4.66 -3.00 14.44
C ILE A 323 4.87 -1.91 15.50
N ALA A 324 4.94 -2.31 16.75
CA ALA A 324 4.97 -1.38 17.90
C ALA A 324 6.29 -0.58 18.00
N SER A 325 7.39 -1.11 17.46
CA SER A 325 8.71 -0.45 17.44
C SER A 325 8.82 0.70 16.43
N GLY A 326 7.78 0.89 15.61
CA GLY A 326 7.82 1.82 14.47
C GLY A 326 8.22 1.12 13.17
N ILE A 327 8.16 1.85 12.06
CA ILE A 327 8.47 1.31 10.74
C ILE A 327 9.89 1.71 10.35
N ASP A 328 10.77 0.74 10.37
CA ASP A 328 12.12 0.77 9.83
C ASP A 328 12.28 -0.32 8.75
N LEU A 329 13.48 -0.48 8.23
CA LEU A 329 13.77 -1.49 7.22
C LEU A 329 13.48 -2.92 7.72
N SER A 330 13.74 -3.24 9.00
CA SER A 330 13.43 -4.55 9.59
C SER A 330 11.93 -4.81 9.61
N ALA A 331 11.14 -3.81 9.99
CA ALA A 331 9.68 -3.87 9.98
C ALA A 331 9.12 -4.09 8.56
N LEU A 332 9.74 -3.50 7.53
CA LEU A 332 9.33 -3.74 6.14
C LEU A 332 9.54 -5.20 5.73
N TYR A 333 10.66 -5.82 6.12
CA TYR A 333 10.91 -7.25 5.88
C TYR A 333 9.95 -8.14 6.66
N GLU A 334 9.59 -7.78 7.89
CA GLU A 334 8.58 -8.50 8.67
C GLU A 334 7.22 -8.46 7.99
N LEU A 335 6.76 -7.28 7.56
CA LEU A 335 5.51 -7.13 6.81
C LEU A 335 5.53 -7.89 5.47
N ALA A 336 6.64 -7.85 4.75
CA ALA A 336 6.83 -8.62 3.52
C ALA A 336 6.72 -10.13 3.77
N ARG A 337 7.30 -10.64 4.87
CA ARG A 337 7.17 -12.04 5.27
C ARG A 337 5.71 -12.40 5.55
N VAL A 338 4.98 -11.56 6.29
CA VAL A 338 3.54 -11.77 6.56
C VAL A 338 2.73 -11.81 5.26
N MET A 339 3.03 -10.93 4.30
CA MET A 339 2.38 -10.96 2.98
C MET A 339 2.64 -12.28 2.26
N ARG A 340 3.87 -12.76 2.25
CA ARG A 340 4.23 -14.05 1.63
C ARG A 340 3.54 -15.22 2.31
N ASP A 341 3.52 -15.26 3.64
CA ASP A 341 2.84 -16.29 4.42
C ASP A 341 1.33 -16.29 4.14
N ALA A 342 0.76 -15.16 3.77
CA ALA A 342 -0.63 -15.00 3.33
C ALA A 342 -0.84 -15.33 1.82
N GLY A 343 0.18 -15.80 1.12
CA GLY A 343 0.08 -16.23 -0.29
C GLY A 343 0.39 -15.13 -1.32
N VAL A 344 0.90 -13.98 -0.91
CA VAL A 344 1.45 -12.99 -1.84
C VAL A 344 2.80 -13.49 -2.34
N THR A 345 2.78 -14.18 -3.46
CA THR A 345 3.96 -14.76 -4.12
C THR A 345 4.10 -14.20 -5.52
N SER A 346 5.30 -14.29 -6.07
CA SER A 346 5.65 -13.90 -7.44
C SER A 346 5.41 -15.04 -8.41
#